data_55d58968f4a2d050bc8249a549cf4bd3
#
_entry.id   55d58968f4a2d050bc8249a549cf4bd3
#
_cell.length_a   1.000
_cell.length_b   1.000
_cell.length_c   1.000
_cell.angle_alpha   90.00
_cell.angle_beta   90.00
_cell.angle_gamma   90.00
#
_symmetry.space_group_name_H-M   'P 1'
#
loop_
_entity.id
_entity.type
_entity.pdbx_description
1 polymer ?
#
loop_
_entity_poly.entity_id
_entity_poly.type
_entity_poly.pdbx_seq_one_letter_code
_entity_poly.pdbx_strand_id
1 'polypeptide(L)'
;MKLQQLRYVVKVAECGSITEASRRLFVSQPSITASIRDLENEMGVHIFERTNKGVIVSEEGETFLGYARQVLDQADLLEGKYKGTSEQVPHFSVSCQHYSFAVNAFVDVIREFDAARYDFTLREEQTHEIIEDVAHMKSELGILYLSEHNREVIERILAANELVFEGLFCAAPHVFVCADHPLAGRSSVTLEDLEDYPFLSYEQGSYNSFYYSEELTSTFERHKNIRVRDRATLFNLAMGLNGYTVCSGVISHELNGPGIISIPLDVDEYMEIGIITRKNTTLTRYGRAYIDAIRQHI
;
A
#
# COMPACT_ATOMS: atom_id res chain seq x y z
N MET A 1 -13.16 21.35 18.52
CA MET A 1 -11.90 20.79 18.01
C MET A 1 -10.91 21.89 17.65
N LYS A 2 -9.64 21.78 18.05
CA LYS A 2 -8.56 22.73 17.77
C LYS A 2 -7.37 22.00 17.13
N LEU A 3 -6.63 22.63 16.21
CA LEU A 3 -5.43 22.04 15.60
C LEU A 3 -4.40 21.53 16.62
N GLN A 4 -4.26 22.25 17.74
CA GLN A 4 -3.38 21.83 18.83
C GLN A 4 -3.79 20.48 19.45
N GLN A 5 -5.09 20.19 19.55
CA GLN A 5 -5.59 18.91 20.03
C GLN A 5 -5.26 17.80 19.04
N LEU A 6 -5.39 18.06 17.73
CA LEU A 6 -4.99 17.11 16.68
C LEU A 6 -3.48 16.83 16.74
N ARG A 7 -2.63 17.86 16.93
CA ARG A 7 -1.18 17.66 17.11
C ARG A 7 -0.86 16.79 18.33
N TYR A 8 -1.63 16.92 19.42
CA TYR A 8 -1.43 16.09 20.62
C TYR A 8 -1.79 14.63 20.38
N VAL A 9 -2.94 14.34 19.77
CA VAL A 9 -3.35 12.95 19.51
C VAL A 9 -2.40 12.27 18.54
N VAL A 10 -2.00 12.93 17.46
CA VAL A 10 -1.02 12.37 16.50
C VAL A 10 0.30 12.07 17.21
N LYS A 11 0.82 13.03 18.02
CA LYS A 11 2.10 12.81 18.73
C LYS A 11 2.03 11.70 19.77
N VAL A 12 0.89 11.55 20.47
CA VAL A 12 0.70 10.46 21.44
C VAL A 12 0.64 9.10 20.73
N ALA A 13 -0.03 9.01 19.57
CA ALA A 13 -0.05 7.80 18.75
C ALA A 13 1.35 7.40 18.28
N GLU A 14 2.14 8.36 17.76
CA GLU A 14 3.53 8.12 17.34
C GLU A 14 4.44 7.62 18.47
N CYS A 15 4.22 8.10 19.69
CA CYS A 15 5.04 7.75 20.84
C CYS A 15 4.56 6.48 21.57
N GLY A 16 3.31 6.06 21.37
CA GLY A 16 2.66 5.01 22.19
C GLY A 16 2.58 5.35 23.67
N SER A 17 2.85 6.62 24.06
CA SER A 17 2.97 7.07 25.44
C SER A 17 2.70 8.55 25.59
N ILE A 18 1.74 8.91 26.46
CA ILE A 18 1.44 10.31 26.78
C ILE A 18 2.65 11.00 27.45
N THR A 19 3.39 10.26 28.29
CA THR A 19 4.57 10.80 28.98
C THR A 19 5.67 11.15 27.99
N GLU A 20 5.93 10.28 27.01
CA GLU A 20 6.94 10.56 26.00
C GLU A 20 6.49 11.69 25.06
N ALA A 21 5.23 11.71 24.65
CA ALA A 21 4.66 12.81 23.87
C ALA A 21 4.78 14.14 24.60
N SER A 22 4.53 14.17 25.93
CA SER A 22 4.63 15.38 26.74
C SER A 22 6.06 15.95 26.76
N ARG A 23 7.08 15.09 26.83
CA ARG A 23 8.49 15.52 26.74
C ARG A 23 8.80 16.11 25.37
N ARG A 24 8.38 15.45 24.28
CA ARG A 24 8.65 15.91 22.91
C ARG A 24 7.94 17.19 22.53
N LEU A 25 6.75 17.41 23.11
CA LEU A 25 5.94 18.60 22.86
C LEU A 25 6.23 19.74 23.84
N PHE A 26 7.06 19.50 24.88
CA PHE A 26 7.33 20.46 25.97
C PHE A 26 6.04 20.93 26.67
N VAL A 27 5.07 20.03 26.82
CA VAL A 27 3.77 20.28 27.46
C VAL A 27 3.57 19.30 28.62
N SER A 28 2.91 19.73 29.70
CA SER A 28 2.68 18.84 30.83
C SER A 28 1.77 17.67 30.47
N GLN A 29 2.06 16.47 30.98
CA GLN A 29 1.24 15.28 30.77
C GLN A 29 -0.24 15.46 31.13
N PRO A 30 -0.60 16.13 32.26
CA PRO A 30 -1.99 16.41 32.58
C PRO A 30 -2.69 17.28 31.53
N SER A 31 -1.98 18.27 30.95
CA SER A 31 -2.54 19.11 29.89
C SER A 31 -2.85 18.34 28.62
N ILE A 32 -1.96 17.43 28.20
CA ILE A 32 -2.22 16.58 27.04
C ILE A 32 -3.39 15.64 27.33
N THR A 33 -3.41 15.00 28.52
CA THR A 33 -4.49 14.07 28.91
C THR A 33 -5.84 14.78 28.94
N ALA A 34 -5.93 15.98 29.51
CA ALA A 34 -7.17 16.75 29.53
C ALA A 34 -7.61 17.14 28.11
N SER A 35 -6.66 17.63 27.29
CA SER A 35 -6.92 18.05 25.92
C SER A 35 -7.43 16.91 25.04
N ILE A 36 -6.87 15.69 25.16
CA ILE A 36 -7.33 14.50 24.45
C ILE A 36 -8.73 14.11 24.91
N ARG A 37 -8.97 14.05 26.23
CA ARG A 37 -10.29 13.72 26.77
C ARG A 37 -11.37 14.69 26.32
N ASP A 38 -11.06 15.99 26.28
CA ASP A 38 -11.99 17.01 25.82
C ASP A 38 -12.31 16.82 24.32
N LEU A 39 -11.30 16.45 23.51
CA LEU A 39 -11.49 16.16 22.10
C LEU A 39 -12.33 14.90 21.88
N GLU A 40 -12.02 13.80 22.58
CA GLU A 40 -12.79 12.55 22.52
C GLU A 40 -14.26 12.79 22.90
N ASN A 41 -14.52 13.55 23.96
CA ASN A 41 -15.88 13.91 24.38
C ASN A 41 -16.60 14.80 23.36
N GLU A 42 -15.91 15.78 22.75
CA GLU A 42 -16.49 16.68 21.74
C GLU A 42 -16.85 15.93 20.46
N MET A 43 -16.00 14.98 20.05
CA MET A 43 -16.16 14.23 18.80
C MET A 43 -17.01 12.96 18.99
N GLY A 44 -17.22 12.51 20.23
CA GLY A 44 -17.97 11.29 20.53
C GLY A 44 -17.20 10.02 20.20
N VAL A 45 -15.87 10.06 20.19
CA VAL A 45 -14.99 8.95 19.80
C VAL A 45 -14.01 8.59 20.91
N HIS A 46 -13.61 7.35 20.97
CA HIS A 46 -12.51 6.88 21.81
C HIS A 46 -11.27 6.64 20.97
N ILE A 47 -10.30 7.56 21.00
CA ILE A 47 -9.09 7.48 20.18
C ILE A 47 -8.09 6.50 20.78
N PHE A 48 -8.00 6.46 22.12
CA PHE A 48 -6.98 5.70 22.81
C PHE A 48 -7.54 4.77 23.87
N GLU A 49 -6.98 3.57 23.94
CA GLU A 49 -7.14 2.62 25.02
C GLU A 49 -5.91 2.65 25.95
N ARG A 50 -6.15 2.69 27.25
CA ARG A 50 -5.07 2.66 28.24
C ARG A 50 -4.72 1.22 28.60
N THR A 51 -3.44 0.90 28.54
CA THR A 51 -2.90 -0.40 28.93
C THR A 51 -1.82 -0.24 30.00
N ASN A 52 -1.45 -1.32 30.65
CA ASN A 52 -0.34 -1.33 31.63
C ASN A 52 1.02 -1.00 30.98
N LYS A 53 1.13 -1.04 29.66
CA LYS A 53 2.37 -0.75 28.90
C LYS A 53 2.38 0.60 28.21
N GLY A 54 1.30 1.36 28.30
CA GLY A 54 1.16 2.66 27.63
C GLY A 54 -0.21 2.88 27.03
N VAL A 55 -0.26 3.47 25.86
CA VAL A 55 -1.49 3.83 25.15
C VAL A 55 -1.49 3.09 23.82
N ILE A 56 -2.62 2.44 23.49
CA ILE A 56 -2.86 1.79 22.20
C ILE A 56 -3.95 2.62 21.51
N VAL A 57 -3.85 2.76 20.20
CA VAL A 57 -4.87 3.40 19.38
C VAL A 57 -6.03 2.41 19.19
N SER A 58 -7.27 2.86 19.33
CA SER A 58 -8.45 2.04 19.04
C SER A 58 -8.69 1.99 17.52
N GLU A 59 -9.54 1.08 17.06
CA GLU A 59 -9.93 0.98 15.65
C GLU A 59 -10.55 2.30 15.13
N GLU A 60 -11.47 2.89 15.90
CA GLU A 60 -12.04 4.21 15.61
C GLU A 60 -10.99 5.32 15.67
N GLY A 61 -10.04 5.19 16.60
CA GLY A 61 -8.90 6.10 16.76
C GLY A 61 -7.97 6.10 15.55
N GLU A 62 -7.72 4.96 14.91
CA GLU A 62 -6.91 4.89 13.68
C GLU A 62 -7.55 5.73 12.55
N THR A 63 -8.85 5.58 12.35
CA THR A 63 -9.60 6.38 11.38
C THR A 63 -9.55 7.87 11.73
N PHE A 64 -9.77 8.23 13.01
CA PHE A 64 -9.68 9.61 13.46
C PHE A 64 -8.29 10.22 13.24
N LEU A 65 -7.23 9.48 13.57
CA LEU A 65 -5.85 9.91 13.37
C LEU A 65 -5.51 10.13 11.90
N GLY A 66 -6.07 9.30 10.99
CA GLY A 66 -5.93 9.51 9.56
C GLY A 66 -6.47 10.88 9.13
N TYR A 67 -7.70 11.21 9.51
CA TYR A 67 -8.28 12.54 9.24
C TYR A 67 -7.51 13.67 9.95
N ALA A 68 -7.08 13.44 11.20
CA ALA A 68 -6.32 14.43 11.94
C ALA A 68 -5.01 14.80 11.25
N ARG A 69 -4.29 13.81 10.70
CA ARG A 69 -3.06 14.02 9.90
C ARG A 69 -3.36 14.86 8.66
N GLN A 70 -4.38 14.53 7.89
CA GLN A 70 -4.76 15.30 6.69
C GLN A 70 -5.10 16.75 7.01
N VAL A 71 -5.85 17.01 8.08
CA VAL A 71 -6.17 18.38 8.51
C VAL A 71 -4.90 19.13 8.90
N LEU A 72 -3.98 18.49 9.61
CA LEU A 72 -2.71 19.10 9.99
C LEU A 72 -1.85 19.38 8.75
N ASP A 73 -1.75 18.45 7.80
CA ASP A 73 -1.00 18.65 6.55
C ASP A 73 -1.54 19.83 5.74
N GLN A 74 -2.87 19.97 5.63
CA GLN A 74 -3.48 21.12 4.95
C GLN A 74 -3.23 22.44 5.70
N ALA A 75 -3.30 22.42 7.05
CA ALA A 75 -2.99 23.59 7.86
C ALA A 75 -1.52 24.01 7.66
N ASP A 76 -0.62 23.06 7.59
CA ASP A 76 0.81 23.29 7.45
C ASP A 76 1.18 23.77 6.04
N LEU A 77 0.51 23.25 5.00
CA LEU A 77 0.62 23.79 3.64
C LEU A 77 0.19 25.27 3.58
N LEU A 78 -0.91 25.60 4.27
CA LEU A 78 -1.39 26.98 4.36
C LEU A 78 -0.37 27.87 5.10
N GLU A 79 0.13 27.42 6.23
CA GLU A 79 1.14 28.16 6.99
C GLU A 79 2.44 28.32 6.21
N GLY A 80 2.93 27.26 5.56
CA GLY A 80 4.14 27.28 4.73
C GLY A 80 4.04 28.28 3.58
N LYS A 81 2.87 28.37 2.93
CA LYS A 81 2.62 29.30 1.81
C LYS A 81 2.72 30.76 2.24
N TYR A 82 2.28 31.10 3.45
CA TYR A 82 2.17 32.51 3.88
C TYR A 82 3.22 32.94 4.92
N LYS A 83 3.77 32.00 5.70
CA LYS A 83 4.78 32.31 6.74
C LYS A 83 6.21 32.00 6.30
N GLY A 84 6.41 31.27 5.21
CA GLY A 84 7.74 30.94 4.66
C GLY A 84 8.57 29.98 5.53
N THR A 85 7.97 29.39 6.57
CA THR A 85 8.64 28.49 7.51
C THR A 85 7.79 27.23 7.71
N SER A 86 7.98 26.22 6.85
CA SER A 86 7.53 24.88 7.15
C SER A 86 8.75 24.05 7.56
N GLU A 87 8.97 23.87 8.86
CA GLU A 87 9.92 22.88 9.38
C GLU A 87 9.35 21.47 9.40
N GLN A 88 8.17 21.28 8.82
CA GLN A 88 7.49 20.00 8.89
C GLN A 88 8.05 19.02 7.88
N VAL A 89 8.18 17.79 8.35
CA VAL A 89 8.55 16.64 7.53
C VAL A 89 7.30 16.22 6.75
N PRO A 90 7.30 16.31 5.41
CA PRO A 90 6.17 15.83 4.63
C PRO A 90 5.99 14.32 4.81
N HIS A 91 4.73 13.89 4.91
CA HIS A 91 4.35 12.49 4.99
C HIS A 91 3.62 12.08 3.72
N PHE A 92 3.94 10.89 3.23
CA PHE A 92 3.25 10.26 2.12
C PHE A 92 3.34 8.75 2.27
N SER A 93 2.23 8.04 2.11
CA SER A 93 2.23 6.60 2.24
C SER A 93 1.35 5.93 1.19
N VAL A 94 1.85 4.81 0.70
CA VAL A 94 1.21 3.96 -0.31
C VAL A 94 1.28 2.52 0.15
N SER A 95 0.19 1.77 -0.02
CA SER A 95 0.16 0.32 0.09
C SER A 95 -0.16 -0.30 -1.26
N CYS A 96 0.54 -1.33 -1.67
CA CYS A 96 0.34 -1.95 -2.97
C CYS A 96 0.60 -3.45 -2.95
N GLN A 97 0.00 -4.17 -3.90
CA GLN A 97 0.46 -5.51 -4.26
C GLN A 97 1.89 -5.42 -4.83
N HIS A 98 2.53 -6.54 -5.08
CA HIS A 98 3.96 -6.62 -5.41
C HIS A 98 4.27 -6.17 -6.84
N TYR A 99 4.15 -4.87 -7.12
CA TYR A 99 4.40 -4.27 -8.44
C TYR A 99 5.69 -3.45 -8.50
N SER A 100 6.59 -3.78 -9.43
CA SER A 100 7.84 -3.03 -9.61
C SER A 100 7.62 -1.61 -10.11
N PHE A 101 6.59 -1.36 -10.94
CA PHE A 101 6.25 -0.02 -11.40
C PHE A 101 5.81 0.91 -10.26
N ALA A 102 5.16 0.35 -9.22
CA ALA A 102 4.78 1.11 -8.03
C ALA A 102 6.01 1.63 -7.27
N VAL A 103 7.06 0.80 -7.17
CA VAL A 103 8.34 1.20 -6.58
C VAL A 103 9.04 2.25 -7.43
N ASN A 104 9.07 2.10 -8.76
CA ASN A 104 9.65 3.09 -9.66
C ASN A 104 9.00 4.46 -9.51
N ALA A 105 7.68 4.51 -9.56
CA ALA A 105 6.92 5.74 -9.37
C ALA A 105 7.21 6.40 -8.01
N PHE A 106 7.41 5.59 -6.96
CA PHE A 106 7.75 6.10 -5.63
C PHE A 106 9.14 6.73 -5.60
N VAL A 107 10.11 6.13 -6.29
CA VAL A 107 11.45 6.68 -6.46
C VAL A 107 11.39 8.02 -7.21
N ASP A 108 10.57 8.12 -8.26
CA ASP A 108 10.44 9.35 -9.04
C ASP A 108 9.82 10.49 -8.23
N VAL A 109 8.80 10.21 -7.41
CA VAL A 109 8.24 11.20 -6.48
C VAL A 109 9.30 11.72 -5.50
N ILE A 110 10.13 10.84 -4.94
CA ILE A 110 11.21 11.27 -4.04
C ILE A 110 12.21 12.17 -4.78
N ARG A 111 12.58 11.81 -6.01
CA ARG A 111 13.52 12.60 -6.83
C ARG A 111 12.93 13.95 -7.27
N GLU A 112 11.65 13.98 -7.63
CA GLU A 112 10.98 15.21 -8.08
C GLU A 112 10.90 16.25 -6.96
N PHE A 113 10.53 15.82 -5.76
CA PHE A 113 10.33 16.74 -4.64
C PHE A 113 11.61 17.10 -3.90
N ASP A 114 12.69 16.32 -4.01
CA ASP A 114 14.05 16.55 -3.45
C ASP A 114 14.03 17.29 -2.10
N ALA A 115 13.12 16.90 -1.22
CA ALA A 115 12.96 17.57 0.07
C ALA A 115 14.10 17.19 1.01
N ALA A 116 14.67 18.18 1.70
CA ALA A 116 15.75 17.96 2.66
C ALA A 116 15.35 17.01 3.82
N ARG A 117 14.05 16.89 4.11
CA ARG A 117 13.49 15.99 5.11
C ARG A 117 12.13 15.49 4.62
N TYR A 118 11.87 14.19 4.71
CA TYR A 118 10.59 13.55 4.41
C TYR A 118 10.43 12.27 5.25
N ASP A 119 9.19 11.84 5.40
CA ASP A 119 8.81 10.57 6.00
C ASP A 119 7.80 9.90 5.09
N PHE A 120 8.31 9.14 4.13
CA PHE A 120 7.52 8.47 3.10
C PHE A 120 7.56 6.97 3.33
N THR A 121 6.42 6.32 3.14
CA THR A 121 6.27 4.89 3.35
C THR A 121 5.65 4.23 2.12
N LEU A 122 6.33 3.21 1.59
CA LEU A 122 5.78 2.28 0.61
C LEU A 122 5.70 0.91 1.26
N ARG A 123 4.51 0.29 1.19
CA ARG A 123 4.24 -1.06 1.70
C ARG A 123 3.86 -1.97 0.57
N GLU A 124 4.57 -3.08 0.42
CA GLU A 124 4.11 -4.21 -0.39
C GLU A 124 3.44 -5.19 0.58
N GLU A 125 2.13 -5.36 0.44
CA GLU A 125 1.28 -6.02 1.43
C GLU A 125 0.22 -6.89 0.78
N GLN A 126 -0.44 -7.71 1.59
CA GLN A 126 -1.56 -8.56 1.19
C GLN A 126 -2.77 -7.69 0.78
N THR A 127 -3.57 -8.18 -0.15
CA THR A 127 -4.69 -7.40 -0.72
C THR A 127 -5.64 -6.85 0.35
N HIS A 128 -5.96 -7.63 1.42
CA HIS A 128 -6.83 -7.13 2.48
C HIS A 128 -6.15 -6.05 3.34
N GLU A 129 -4.85 -6.17 3.61
CA GLU A 129 -4.07 -5.16 4.37
C GLU A 129 -4.02 -3.84 3.61
N ILE A 130 -3.85 -3.88 2.27
CA ILE A 130 -3.92 -2.69 1.42
C ILE A 130 -5.28 -1.98 1.57
N ILE A 131 -6.37 -2.74 1.55
CA ILE A 131 -7.73 -2.20 1.71
C ILE A 131 -7.89 -1.56 3.10
N GLU A 132 -7.46 -2.25 4.15
CA GLU A 132 -7.49 -1.73 5.52
C GLU A 132 -6.63 -0.48 5.70
N ASP A 133 -5.42 -0.46 5.15
CA ASP A 133 -4.51 0.67 5.25
C ASP A 133 -5.11 1.94 4.63
N VAL A 134 -5.77 1.81 3.47
CA VAL A 134 -6.44 2.95 2.83
C VAL A 134 -7.72 3.32 3.57
N ALA A 135 -8.50 2.34 4.05
CA ALA A 135 -9.72 2.59 4.82
C ALA A 135 -9.43 3.35 6.12
N HIS A 136 -8.36 3.00 6.82
CA HIS A 136 -7.92 3.63 8.06
C HIS A 136 -6.94 4.80 7.84
N MET A 137 -6.73 5.21 6.57
CA MET A 137 -5.86 6.32 6.19
C MET A 137 -4.40 6.19 6.67
N LYS A 138 -3.92 4.96 6.87
CA LYS A 138 -2.49 4.68 7.06
C LYS A 138 -1.73 4.84 5.76
N SER A 139 -2.39 4.58 4.63
CA SER A 139 -1.93 4.90 3.29
C SER A 139 -2.93 5.81 2.59
N GLU A 140 -2.40 6.78 1.85
CA GLU A 140 -3.20 7.76 1.12
C GLU A 140 -3.93 7.11 -0.06
N LEU A 141 -3.28 6.14 -0.68
CA LEU A 141 -3.81 5.34 -1.76
C LEU A 141 -3.26 3.91 -1.70
N GLY A 142 -3.99 2.99 -2.31
CA GLY A 142 -3.57 1.61 -2.50
C GLY A 142 -3.55 1.23 -3.98
N ILE A 143 -2.78 0.21 -4.34
CA ILE A 143 -2.75 -0.34 -5.70
C ILE A 143 -3.04 -1.82 -5.64
N LEU A 144 -4.06 -2.25 -6.36
CA LEU A 144 -4.45 -3.64 -6.52
C LEU A 144 -5.06 -3.89 -7.90
N TYR A 145 -5.31 -5.15 -8.25
CA TYR A 145 -5.98 -5.47 -9.50
C TYR A 145 -7.38 -6.03 -9.27
N LEU A 146 -8.23 -5.85 -10.28
CA LEU A 146 -9.51 -6.52 -10.44
C LEU A 146 -9.46 -7.40 -11.69
N SER A 147 -10.11 -8.55 -11.62
CA SER A 147 -10.37 -9.46 -12.73
C SER A 147 -11.85 -9.83 -12.75
N GLU A 148 -12.28 -10.54 -13.76
CA GLU A 148 -13.66 -11.05 -13.81
C GLU A 148 -14.01 -11.89 -12.55
N HIS A 149 -13.04 -12.62 -12.01
CA HIS A 149 -13.25 -13.53 -10.88
C HIS A 149 -13.33 -12.86 -9.52
N ASN A 150 -12.62 -11.76 -9.28
CA ASN A 150 -12.56 -11.12 -7.95
C ASN A 150 -13.32 -9.80 -7.86
N ARG A 151 -13.68 -9.18 -8.98
CA ARG A 151 -14.27 -7.84 -9.06
C ARG A 151 -15.47 -7.65 -8.14
N GLU A 152 -16.48 -8.50 -8.27
CA GLU A 152 -17.72 -8.33 -7.49
C GLU A 152 -17.46 -8.37 -5.98
N VAL A 153 -16.58 -9.27 -5.53
CA VAL A 153 -16.25 -9.42 -4.11
C VAL A 153 -15.42 -8.24 -3.62
N ILE A 154 -14.36 -7.89 -4.34
CA ILE A 154 -13.47 -6.78 -3.95
C ILE A 154 -14.22 -5.45 -3.99
N GLU A 155 -15.00 -5.14 -5.05
CA GLU A 155 -15.77 -3.90 -5.11
C GLU A 155 -16.81 -3.78 -3.98
N ARG A 156 -17.42 -4.89 -3.56
CA ARG A 156 -18.31 -4.91 -2.39
C ARG A 156 -17.55 -4.58 -1.10
N ILE A 157 -16.36 -5.12 -0.92
CA ILE A 157 -15.51 -4.82 0.24
C ILE A 157 -15.06 -3.37 0.22
N LEU A 158 -14.63 -2.86 -0.94
CA LEU A 158 -14.26 -1.45 -1.11
C LEU A 158 -15.42 -0.52 -0.75
N ALA A 159 -16.62 -0.83 -1.25
CA ALA A 159 -17.82 -0.03 -0.97
C ALA A 159 -18.18 -0.02 0.52
N ALA A 160 -18.05 -1.16 1.21
CA ALA A 160 -18.30 -1.28 2.64
C ALA A 160 -17.29 -0.46 3.49
N ASN A 161 -16.08 -0.24 2.98
CA ASN A 161 -15.03 0.54 3.61
C ASN A 161 -14.95 2.00 3.10
N GLU A 162 -15.96 2.47 2.39
CA GLU A 162 -16.00 3.82 1.80
C GLU A 162 -14.84 4.12 0.84
N LEU A 163 -14.34 3.09 0.14
CA LEU A 163 -13.30 3.21 -0.86
C LEU A 163 -13.88 3.25 -2.27
N VAL A 164 -13.11 3.81 -3.20
CA VAL A 164 -13.37 3.78 -4.63
C VAL A 164 -12.18 3.22 -5.37
N PHE A 165 -12.44 2.47 -6.43
CA PHE A 165 -11.43 1.96 -7.35
C PHE A 165 -11.46 2.81 -8.62
N GLU A 166 -10.27 3.19 -9.10
CA GLU A 166 -10.05 3.85 -10.38
C GLU A 166 -9.04 3.05 -11.18
N GLY A 167 -9.45 2.50 -12.34
CA GLY A 167 -8.57 1.74 -13.22
C GLY A 167 -7.46 2.61 -13.80
N LEU A 168 -6.23 2.11 -13.78
CA LEU A 168 -5.07 2.73 -14.41
C LEU A 168 -4.79 2.15 -15.79
N PHE A 169 -4.76 0.81 -15.88
CA PHE A 169 -4.54 0.09 -17.14
C PHE A 169 -5.00 -1.36 -17.05
N CYS A 170 -5.24 -1.95 -18.21
CA CYS A 170 -5.51 -3.38 -18.34
C CYS A 170 -4.25 -4.08 -18.86
N ALA A 171 -3.85 -5.16 -18.19
CA ALA A 171 -2.72 -5.99 -18.56
C ALA A 171 -3.18 -7.37 -19.00
N ALA A 172 -2.63 -7.87 -20.13
CA ALA A 172 -2.69 -9.28 -20.43
C ALA A 172 -1.79 -10.05 -19.47
N PRO A 173 -2.18 -11.24 -19.00
CA PRO A 173 -1.37 -12.02 -18.09
C PRO A 173 -0.02 -12.42 -18.70
N HIS A 174 0.99 -12.38 -17.88
CA HIS A 174 2.34 -12.84 -18.17
C HIS A 174 2.84 -13.75 -17.06
N VAL A 175 3.92 -14.46 -17.31
CA VAL A 175 4.67 -15.14 -16.26
C VAL A 175 6.03 -14.51 -16.10
N PHE A 176 6.45 -14.30 -14.86
CA PHE A 176 7.85 -14.00 -14.54
C PHE A 176 8.59 -15.31 -14.32
N VAL A 177 9.70 -15.46 -15.03
CA VAL A 177 10.63 -16.58 -14.92
C VAL A 177 12.06 -16.06 -14.90
N CYS A 178 13.03 -16.88 -14.49
CA CYS A 178 14.43 -16.47 -14.62
C CYS A 178 14.86 -16.43 -16.11
N ALA A 179 15.85 -15.61 -16.42
CA ALA A 179 16.35 -15.46 -17.79
C ALA A 179 16.90 -16.76 -18.40
N ASP A 180 17.40 -17.67 -17.55
CA ASP A 180 17.92 -18.99 -17.94
C ASP A 180 16.85 -20.11 -17.88
N HIS A 181 15.57 -19.75 -17.67
CA HIS A 181 14.48 -20.71 -17.60
C HIS A 181 14.34 -21.49 -18.93
N PRO A 182 14.02 -22.80 -18.91
CA PRO A 182 13.83 -23.57 -20.14
C PRO A 182 12.81 -23.00 -21.13
N LEU A 183 11.85 -22.23 -20.64
CA LEU A 183 10.83 -21.55 -21.47
C LEU A 183 11.21 -20.12 -21.86
N ALA A 184 12.38 -19.58 -21.45
CA ALA A 184 12.76 -18.18 -21.68
C ALA A 184 12.79 -17.77 -23.17
N GLY A 185 13.01 -18.70 -24.08
CA GLY A 185 13.02 -18.44 -25.51
C GLY A 185 11.64 -18.52 -26.22
N ARG A 186 10.55 -18.76 -25.46
CA ARG A 186 9.19 -18.82 -26.01
C ARG A 186 8.59 -17.42 -26.19
N SER A 187 7.81 -17.24 -27.25
CA SER A 187 7.04 -16.00 -27.46
C SER A 187 5.78 -15.91 -26.60
N SER A 188 5.23 -17.05 -26.19
CA SER A 188 4.16 -17.20 -25.20
C SER A 188 4.23 -18.59 -24.58
N VAL A 189 3.57 -18.76 -23.43
CA VAL A 189 3.43 -20.05 -22.75
C VAL A 189 1.97 -20.30 -22.38
N THR A 190 1.59 -21.58 -22.30
CA THR A 190 0.29 -22.03 -21.81
C THR A 190 0.39 -22.52 -20.37
N LEU A 191 -0.74 -22.78 -19.71
CA LEU A 191 -0.74 -23.40 -18.37
C LEU A 191 -0.16 -24.81 -18.40
N GLU A 192 -0.33 -25.57 -19.51
CA GLU A 192 0.25 -26.89 -19.70
C GLU A 192 1.78 -26.86 -19.78
N ASP A 193 2.36 -25.86 -20.47
CA ASP A 193 3.82 -25.68 -20.53
C ASP A 193 4.43 -25.45 -19.12
N LEU A 194 3.62 -25.00 -18.16
CA LEU A 194 4.05 -24.63 -16.82
C LEU A 194 3.85 -25.73 -15.76
N GLU A 195 3.19 -26.84 -16.07
CA GLU A 195 2.82 -27.88 -15.09
C GLU A 195 4.03 -28.49 -14.37
N ASP A 196 5.16 -28.64 -15.07
CA ASP A 196 6.38 -29.23 -14.51
C ASP A 196 7.17 -28.30 -13.60
N TYR A 197 6.84 -26.99 -13.57
CA TYR A 197 7.58 -25.98 -12.85
C TYR A 197 6.86 -25.55 -11.56
N PRO A 198 7.59 -25.18 -10.49
CA PRO A 198 6.97 -24.67 -9.27
C PRO A 198 6.25 -23.33 -9.50
N PHE A 199 4.99 -23.27 -9.12
CA PHE A 199 4.24 -22.04 -9.05
C PHE A 199 4.56 -21.28 -7.76
N LEU A 200 4.95 -20.04 -7.88
CA LEU A 200 5.29 -19.14 -6.80
C LEU A 200 4.18 -18.11 -6.67
N SER A 201 3.63 -17.95 -5.48
CA SER A 201 2.54 -17.00 -5.21
C SER A 201 2.76 -16.29 -3.88
N TYR A 202 2.08 -15.15 -3.72
CA TYR A 202 2.08 -14.43 -2.45
C TYR A 202 1.01 -14.99 -1.51
N GLU A 203 1.38 -15.26 -0.26
CA GLU A 203 0.41 -15.71 0.73
C GLU A 203 -0.51 -14.55 1.17
N GLN A 204 -1.79 -14.87 1.40
CA GLN A 204 -2.81 -13.88 1.80
C GLN A 204 -3.22 -14.05 3.28
N GLY A 205 -2.34 -14.60 4.12
CA GLY A 205 -2.53 -14.74 5.57
C GLY A 205 -3.83 -15.44 5.95
N SER A 206 -4.57 -14.85 6.90
CA SER A 206 -5.86 -15.38 7.36
C SER A 206 -6.98 -15.22 6.34
N TYR A 207 -6.85 -14.33 5.38
CA TYR A 207 -7.78 -14.11 4.27
C TYR A 207 -7.39 -14.93 3.03
N ASN A 208 -6.98 -16.17 3.22
CA ASN A 208 -6.49 -17.05 2.17
C ASN A 208 -7.61 -17.54 1.23
N SER A 209 -8.37 -16.59 0.68
CA SER A 209 -9.36 -16.82 -0.37
C SER A 209 -8.77 -16.43 -1.71
N PHE A 210 -9.11 -17.15 -2.76
CA PHE A 210 -8.67 -16.84 -4.13
C PHE A 210 -9.06 -15.41 -4.60
N TYR A 211 -10.08 -14.80 -4.00
CA TYR A 211 -10.47 -13.42 -4.29
C TYR A 211 -9.42 -12.38 -3.91
N TYR A 212 -8.55 -12.70 -2.93
CA TYR A 212 -7.48 -11.82 -2.48
C TYR A 212 -6.13 -12.14 -3.13
N SER A 213 -6.04 -13.22 -3.91
CA SER A 213 -4.79 -13.62 -4.58
C SER A 213 -4.28 -12.50 -5.50
N GLU A 214 -2.97 -12.34 -5.54
CA GLU A 214 -2.31 -11.38 -6.43
C GLU A 214 -2.07 -11.93 -7.84
N GLU A 215 -2.19 -13.24 -7.99
CA GLU A 215 -2.00 -13.93 -9.25
C GLU A 215 -3.35 -14.35 -9.86
N LEU A 216 -3.52 -14.05 -11.12
CA LEU A 216 -4.57 -14.68 -11.94
C LEU A 216 -4.41 -16.20 -11.94
N THR A 217 -5.49 -16.90 -12.29
CA THR A 217 -5.48 -18.37 -12.33
C THR A 217 -5.14 -19.05 -11.00
N SER A 218 -5.29 -18.34 -9.86
CA SER A 218 -5.05 -18.90 -8.51
C SER A 218 -5.99 -20.06 -8.14
N THR A 219 -7.12 -20.19 -8.84
CA THR A 219 -8.07 -21.30 -8.73
C THR A 219 -7.61 -22.56 -9.44
N PHE A 220 -6.58 -22.47 -10.28
CA PHE A 220 -6.06 -23.64 -11.02
C PHE A 220 -5.32 -24.58 -10.04
N GLU A 221 -5.65 -25.86 -10.07
CA GLU A 221 -4.95 -26.86 -9.27
C GLU A 221 -3.55 -27.10 -9.83
N ARG A 222 -2.53 -26.93 -9.00
CA ARG A 222 -1.11 -27.09 -9.36
C ARG A 222 -0.45 -28.08 -8.41
N HIS A 223 0.40 -28.93 -8.94
CA HIS A 223 1.09 -29.96 -8.16
C HIS A 223 2.25 -29.41 -7.31
N LYS A 224 2.87 -28.30 -7.73
CA LYS A 224 4.03 -27.70 -7.07
C LYS A 224 3.72 -26.23 -6.73
N ASN A 225 3.34 -25.96 -5.48
CA ASN A 225 3.02 -24.62 -5.03
C ASN A 225 3.97 -24.19 -3.91
N ILE A 226 4.52 -22.99 -4.02
CA ILE A 226 5.32 -22.37 -2.97
C ILE A 226 4.72 -20.98 -2.71
N ARG A 227 4.42 -20.68 -1.45
CA ARG A 227 3.92 -19.37 -1.04
C ARG A 227 5.00 -18.58 -0.32
N VAL A 228 5.08 -17.32 -0.63
CA VAL A 228 6.07 -16.38 -0.05
C VAL A 228 5.39 -15.09 0.40
N ARG A 229 6.12 -14.25 1.12
CA ARG A 229 5.60 -12.95 1.59
C ARG A 229 6.20 -11.75 0.88
N ASP A 230 7.34 -11.93 0.23
CA ASP A 230 8.08 -10.83 -0.36
C ASP A 230 8.64 -11.17 -1.74
N ARG A 231 8.82 -10.12 -2.55
CA ARG A 231 9.27 -10.23 -3.93
C ARG A 231 10.71 -10.74 -4.05
N ALA A 232 11.59 -10.38 -3.12
CA ALA A 232 12.98 -10.81 -3.19
C ALA A 232 13.09 -12.33 -3.01
N THR A 233 12.36 -12.89 -2.03
CA THR A 233 12.26 -14.34 -1.84
C THR A 233 11.64 -15.01 -3.06
N LEU A 234 10.58 -14.44 -3.63
CA LEU A 234 9.93 -14.99 -4.83
C LEU A 234 10.92 -15.09 -6.00
N PHE A 235 11.63 -14.01 -6.30
CA PHE A 235 12.60 -13.98 -7.40
C PHE A 235 13.80 -14.92 -7.18
N ASN A 236 14.28 -15.03 -5.93
CA ASN A 236 15.33 -15.98 -5.59
C ASN A 236 14.89 -17.43 -5.81
N LEU A 237 13.64 -17.77 -5.45
CA LEU A 237 13.08 -19.11 -5.70
C LEU A 237 12.82 -19.34 -7.20
N ALA A 238 12.38 -18.33 -7.95
CA ALA A 238 12.22 -18.42 -9.38
C ALA A 238 13.56 -18.77 -10.06
N MET A 239 14.64 -18.11 -9.67
CA MET A 239 15.98 -18.40 -10.17
C MET A 239 16.52 -19.75 -9.70
N GLY A 240 16.32 -20.10 -8.43
CA GLY A 240 16.91 -21.30 -7.83
C GLY A 240 16.19 -22.60 -8.20
N LEU A 241 14.91 -22.54 -8.58
CA LEU A 241 14.06 -23.71 -8.82
C LEU A 241 13.44 -23.75 -10.22
N ASN A 242 13.77 -22.82 -11.10
CA ASN A 242 13.03 -22.58 -12.36
C ASN A 242 11.53 -22.43 -12.09
N GLY A 243 11.16 -21.69 -11.05
CA GLY A 243 9.78 -21.42 -10.73
C GLY A 243 9.22 -20.25 -11.54
N TYR A 244 7.90 -20.11 -11.52
CA TYR A 244 7.21 -19.01 -12.19
C TYR A 244 6.14 -18.40 -11.29
N THR A 245 5.79 -17.14 -11.56
CA THR A 245 4.60 -16.48 -11.00
C THR A 245 3.80 -15.81 -12.11
N VAL A 246 2.48 -15.67 -11.94
CA VAL A 246 1.61 -14.97 -12.89
C VAL A 246 1.52 -13.49 -12.48
N CYS A 247 1.65 -12.59 -13.45
CA CYS A 247 1.78 -11.16 -13.21
C CYS A 247 1.24 -10.31 -14.37
N SER A 248 1.29 -8.98 -14.22
CA SER A 248 0.91 -8.01 -15.26
C SER A 248 1.88 -7.91 -16.45
N GLY A 249 3.04 -8.54 -16.36
CA GLY A 249 4.09 -8.40 -17.38
C GLY A 249 4.95 -7.14 -17.25
N VAL A 250 4.55 -6.16 -16.46
CA VAL A 250 5.32 -4.92 -16.26
C VAL A 250 6.44 -5.18 -15.25
N ILE A 251 7.68 -5.13 -15.71
CA ILE A 251 8.88 -5.29 -14.88
C ILE A 251 9.88 -4.17 -15.15
N SER A 252 10.46 -3.64 -14.08
CA SER A 252 11.56 -2.68 -14.18
C SER A 252 12.89 -3.41 -14.22
N HIS A 253 13.54 -3.43 -15.35
CA HIS A 253 14.90 -3.97 -15.47
C HIS A 253 15.94 -3.10 -14.76
N GLU A 254 15.67 -1.81 -14.59
CA GLU A 254 16.55 -0.90 -13.84
C GLU A 254 16.63 -1.30 -12.37
N LEU A 255 15.50 -1.64 -11.75
CA LEU A 255 15.44 -2.02 -10.32
C LEU A 255 15.69 -3.50 -10.07
N ASN A 256 15.27 -4.39 -10.98
CA ASN A 256 15.32 -5.84 -10.76
C ASN A 256 16.47 -6.53 -11.52
N GLY A 257 17.18 -5.80 -12.39
CA GLY A 257 18.22 -6.37 -13.25
C GLY A 257 17.65 -7.27 -14.36
N PRO A 258 18.52 -7.90 -15.18
CA PRO A 258 18.10 -8.73 -16.31
C PRO A 258 17.80 -10.19 -15.92
N GLY A 259 17.90 -10.55 -14.64
CA GLY A 259 17.78 -11.95 -14.17
C GLY A 259 16.37 -12.52 -14.21
N ILE A 260 15.33 -11.66 -14.25
CA ILE A 260 13.93 -12.05 -14.39
C ILE A 260 13.38 -11.47 -15.68
N ILE A 261 12.67 -12.29 -16.44
CA ILE A 261 12.01 -11.90 -17.69
C ILE A 261 10.51 -12.17 -17.63
N SER A 262 9.78 -11.48 -18.49
CA SER A 262 8.33 -11.60 -18.65
C SER A 262 8.03 -12.33 -19.94
N ILE A 263 7.17 -13.36 -19.89
CA ILE A 263 6.68 -14.10 -21.06
C ILE A 263 5.16 -14.05 -21.06
N PRO A 264 4.50 -13.71 -22.19
CA PRO A 264 3.04 -13.74 -22.29
C PRO A 264 2.46 -15.11 -21.93
N LEU A 265 1.40 -15.11 -21.12
CA LEU A 265 0.62 -16.29 -20.77
C LEU A 265 -0.63 -16.36 -21.65
N ASP A 266 -0.80 -17.45 -22.38
CA ASP A 266 -1.94 -17.65 -23.28
C ASP A 266 -3.17 -18.13 -22.49
N VAL A 267 -3.92 -17.17 -21.97
CA VAL A 267 -5.21 -17.35 -21.27
C VAL A 267 -6.15 -16.22 -21.65
N ASP A 268 -7.45 -16.51 -21.69
CA ASP A 268 -8.49 -15.52 -21.99
C ASP A 268 -8.94 -14.80 -20.69
N GLU A 269 -7.99 -14.14 -20.05
CA GLU A 269 -8.20 -13.37 -18.83
C GLU A 269 -7.44 -12.04 -18.92
N TYR A 270 -7.79 -11.08 -18.08
CA TYR A 270 -7.07 -9.81 -17.95
C TYR A 270 -7.03 -9.32 -16.52
N MET A 271 -6.05 -8.49 -16.22
CA MET A 271 -5.90 -7.76 -14.96
C MET A 271 -6.19 -6.29 -15.19
N GLU A 272 -7.23 -5.74 -14.61
CA GLU A 272 -7.39 -4.29 -14.51
C GLU A 272 -6.70 -3.81 -13.23
N ILE A 273 -5.52 -3.25 -13.39
CA ILE A 273 -4.76 -2.69 -12.28
C ILE A 273 -5.22 -1.25 -12.07
N GLY A 274 -5.47 -0.90 -10.81
CA GLY A 274 -5.98 0.42 -10.46
C GLY A 274 -5.59 0.84 -9.06
N ILE A 275 -5.96 2.06 -8.76
CA ILE A 275 -5.79 2.65 -7.45
C ILE A 275 -7.08 2.59 -6.65
N ILE A 276 -6.93 2.39 -5.35
CA ILE A 276 -8.01 2.60 -4.40
C ILE A 276 -7.72 3.83 -3.54
N THR A 277 -8.74 4.62 -3.34
CA THR A 277 -8.68 5.82 -2.48
C THR A 277 -9.94 5.91 -1.65
N ARG A 278 -9.90 6.65 -0.55
CA ARG A 278 -11.10 6.89 0.26
C ARG A 278 -12.02 7.90 -0.42
N LYS A 279 -13.34 7.64 -0.37
CA LYS A 279 -14.36 8.58 -0.85
C LYS A 279 -14.24 9.93 -0.14
N ASN A 280 -14.49 10.99 -0.87
CA ASN A 280 -14.50 12.36 -0.35
C ASN A 280 -13.18 12.85 0.25
N THR A 281 -12.07 12.18 -0.03
CA THR A 281 -10.72 12.65 0.33
C THR A 281 -10.04 13.29 -0.89
N THR A 282 -9.20 14.28 -0.63
CA THR A 282 -8.41 14.93 -1.67
C THR A 282 -6.98 14.46 -1.56
N LEU A 283 -6.44 13.92 -2.64
CA LEU A 283 -5.04 13.52 -2.68
C LEU A 283 -4.10 14.70 -2.43
N THR A 284 -3.04 14.44 -1.69
CA THR A 284 -1.95 15.38 -1.52
C THR A 284 -1.24 15.66 -2.86
N ARG A 285 -0.34 16.63 -2.88
CA ARG A 285 0.52 16.84 -4.06
C ARG A 285 1.38 15.61 -4.38
N TYR A 286 1.79 14.85 -3.35
CA TYR A 286 2.58 13.64 -3.50
C TYR A 286 1.75 12.49 -4.10
N GLY A 287 0.51 12.30 -3.63
CA GLY A 287 -0.41 11.30 -4.17
C GLY A 287 -0.72 11.53 -5.64
N ARG A 288 -0.95 12.80 -6.04
CA ARG A 288 -1.15 13.15 -7.46
C ARG A 288 0.09 12.91 -8.30
N ALA A 289 1.25 13.38 -7.86
CA ALA A 289 2.52 13.15 -8.55
C ALA A 289 2.84 11.65 -8.68
N TYR A 290 2.52 10.87 -7.65
CA TYR A 290 2.71 9.43 -7.68
C TYR A 290 1.84 8.74 -8.74
N ILE A 291 0.58 9.10 -8.87
CA ILE A 291 -0.32 8.58 -9.93
C ILE A 291 0.22 8.96 -11.31
N ASP A 292 0.69 10.20 -11.47
CA ASP A 292 1.27 10.66 -12.74
C ASP A 292 2.58 9.93 -13.06
N ALA A 293 3.41 9.64 -12.05
CA ALA A 293 4.62 8.85 -12.21
C ALA A 293 4.30 7.39 -12.58
N ILE A 294 3.30 6.74 -11.95
CA ILE A 294 2.87 5.38 -12.33
C ILE A 294 2.57 5.31 -13.82
N ARG A 295 1.82 6.28 -14.36
CA ARG A 295 1.44 6.32 -15.78
C ARG A 295 2.63 6.38 -16.76
N GLN A 296 3.83 6.70 -16.27
CA GLN A 296 5.06 6.72 -17.07
C GLN A 296 5.77 5.35 -17.09
N HIS A 297 5.41 4.46 -16.17
CA HIS A 297 6.03 3.14 -15.99
C HIS A 297 5.15 1.96 -16.44
N ILE A 298 4.01 2.23 -17.05
CA ILE A 298 3.03 1.22 -17.50
C ILE A 298 2.83 1.26 -19.01
#